data_48379951340bfbef00396a60faa5405b
#
_entry.id   48379951340bfbef00396a60faa5405b
#
_cell.length_a   1.000
_cell.length_b   1.000
_cell.length_c   1.000
_cell.angle_alpha   90.00
_cell.angle_beta   90.00
_cell.angle_gamma   90.00
#
_symmetry.space_group_name_H-M   'P 1'
#
loop_
_entity.id
_entity.type
_entity.pdbx_description
1 polymer ?
#
loop_
_entity_poly.entity_id
_entity_poly.type
_entity_poly.pdbx_seq_one_letter_code
_entity_poly.pdbx_strand_id
1 'polypeptide(L)'
;LLVASDRDNRTNLFGLELHSGQIQQLTDLNPLPLPREVEFLRACVSDTRDEAYFWYGMELRALDLHRLETRVLYRMEDGWDVSMINCSADGRHVYASVSEDMSSRFRVDYLRGYVGFRETWAARPLSRILRIAVDGSGGQTLFEESYWIGHVNTSPTRNELLTFCHEGPWNEVDNRIWGMNVETGAVWKIRARQEEGEAVGHEYWHADGERI
;
A
#
# COMPACT_ATOMS: atom_id res chain seq x y z
N LEU A 1 -13.28 7.55 10.16
CA LEU A 1 -12.05 6.78 10.07
C LEU A 1 -12.34 5.43 9.43
N LEU A 2 -11.52 5.01 8.43
CA LEU A 2 -11.58 3.67 7.85
C LEU A 2 -10.74 2.71 8.70
N VAL A 3 -11.29 1.56 9.02
CA VAL A 3 -10.64 0.52 9.85
C VAL A 3 -10.82 -0.84 9.19
N ALA A 4 -9.76 -1.63 9.08
CA ALA A 4 -9.85 -3.05 8.79
C ALA A 4 -9.91 -3.84 10.10
N SER A 5 -10.79 -4.84 10.19
CA SER A 5 -10.95 -5.67 11.37
C SER A 5 -11.39 -7.07 10.98
N ASP A 6 -10.92 -8.05 11.74
CA ASP A 6 -11.24 -9.48 11.62
C ASP A 6 -12.37 -9.92 12.58
N ARG A 7 -13.14 -8.98 13.13
CA ARG A 7 -14.27 -9.32 14.01
C ARG A 7 -15.22 -10.30 13.30
N ASP A 8 -15.79 -11.20 14.06
CA ASP A 8 -16.60 -12.32 13.56
C ASP A 8 -15.83 -13.31 12.65
N ASN A 9 -14.50 -13.39 12.83
CA ASN A 9 -13.59 -14.28 12.08
C ASN A 9 -13.56 -14.03 10.55
N ARG A 10 -13.87 -12.82 10.13
CA ARG A 10 -13.78 -12.41 8.72
C ARG A 10 -13.24 -10.99 8.62
N THR A 11 -12.17 -10.81 7.85
CA THR A 11 -11.59 -9.49 7.64
C THR A 11 -12.47 -8.66 6.73
N ASN A 12 -12.92 -7.52 7.25
CA ASN A 12 -13.77 -6.56 6.55
C ASN A 12 -13.33 -5.12 6.84
N LEU A 13 -13.82 -4.18 6.04
CA LEU A 13 -13.68 -2.75 6.29
C LEU A 13 -14.86 -2.23 7.10
N PHE A 14 -14.55 -1.33 8.03
CA PHE A 14 -15.51 -0.66 8.91
C PHE A 14 -15.27 0.85 8.90
N GLY A 15 -16.33 1.61 9.01
CA GLY A 15 -16.30 3.03 9.31
C GLY A 15 -16.43 3.26 10.81
N LEU A 16 -15.55 4.07 11.39
CA LEU A 16 -15.65 4.53 12.77
C LEU A 16 -15.94 6.03 12.78
N GLU A 17 -17.08 6.42 13.33
CA GLU A 17 -17.41 7.81 13.59
C GLU A 17 -16.72 8.24 14.88
N LEU A 18 -15.83 9.25 14.82
CA LEU A 18 -14.92 9.58 15.92
C LEU A 18 -15.58 10.25 17.12
N HIS A 19 -16.69 10.98 16.92
CA HIS A 19 -17.37 11.68 18.01
C HIS A 19 -18.27 10.78 18.82
N SER A 20 -19.04 9.93 18.13
CA SER A 20 -20.00 9.02 18.78
C SER A 20 -19.39 7.66 19.13
N GLY A 21 -18.27 7.28 18.51
CA GLY A 21 -17.71 5.94 18.58
C GLY A 21 -18.53 4.89 17.82
N GLN A 22 -19.48 5.32 17.00
CA GLN A 22 -20.33 4.41 16.23
C GLN A 22 -19.51 3.70 15.15
N ILE A 23 -19.70 2.37 15.03
CA ILE A 23 -19.01 1.54 14.05
C ILE A 23 -20.04 1.02 13.06
N GLN A 24 -19.76 1.18 11.77
CA GLN A 24 -20.54 0.65 10.67
C GLN A 24 -19.68 -0.32 9.86
N GLN A 25 -20.17 -1.53 9.59
CA GLN A 25 -19.55 -2.43 8.63
C GLN A 25 -19.78 -1.91 7.21
N LEU A 26 -18.70 -1.82 6.42
CA LEU A 26 -18.71 -1.26 5.07
C LEU A 26 -18.64 -2.34 3.98
N THR A 27 -18.06 -3.51 4.30
CA THR A 27 -17.95 -4.63 3.36
C THR A 27 -18.46 -5.92 4.00
N ASP A 28 -18.90 -6.87 3.18
CA ASP A 28 -19.20 -8.24 3.59
C ASP A 28 -18.44 -9.20 2.65
N LEU A 29 -17.13 -9.35 2.93
CA LEU A 29 -16.22 -10.13 2.11
C LEU A 29 -16.21 -11.58 2.59
N ASN A 30 -16.15 -12.52 1.64
CA ASN A 30 -15.89 -13.91 1.95
C ASN A 30 -14.43 -14.09 2.36
N PRO A 31 -14.11 -15.01 3.32
CA PRO A 31 -12.73 -15.36 3.62
C PRO A 31 -12.00 -15.86 2.37
N LEU A 32 -10.75 -15.42 2.20
CA LEU A 32 -9.89 -15.96 1.15
C LEU A 32 -9.27 -17.29 1.60
N PRO A 33 -9.03 -18.22 0.67
CA PRO A 33 -8.31 -19.44 1.00
C PRO A 33 -6.89 -19.11 1.51
N LEU A 34 -6.41 -19.84 2.50
CA LEU A 34 -5.01 -19.74 2.92
C LEU A 34 -4.07 -20.05 1.73
N PRO A 35 -2.92 -19.36 1.62
CA PRO A 35 -2.36 -18.39 2.57
C PRO A 35 -2.80 -16.92 2.32
N ARG A 36 -3.78 -16.68 1.48
CA ARG A 36 -4.18 -15.30 1.06
C ARG A 36 -5.12 -14.61 2.05
N GLU A 37 -5.63 -15.33 3.05
CA GLU A 37 -6.38 -14.67 4.12
C GLU A 37 -5.45 -13.81 4.97
N VAL A 38 -5.84 -12.57 5.18
CA VAL A 38 -5.08 -11.59 5.95
C VAL A 38 -5.91 -11.07 7.11
N GLU A 39 -5.23 -10.73 8.20
CA GLU A 39 -5.87 -10.20 9.41
C GLU A 39 -6.34 -8.75 9.23
N PHE A 40 -5.84 -8.06 8.20
CA PHE A 40 -6.31 -6.73 7.82
C PHE A 40 -6.21 -6.55 6.30
N LEU A 41 -7.07 -5.68 5.76
CA LEU A 41 -7.02 -5.28 4.35
C LEU A 41 -6.15 -4.03 4.20
N ARG A 42 -5.26 -4.04 3.24
CA ARG A 42 -4.52 -2.83 2.85
C ARG A 42 -5.48 -1.92 2.11
N ALA A 43 -5.78 -0.77 2.69
CA ALA A 43 -6.82 0.11 2.20
C ALA A 43 -6.45 1.58 2.37
N CYS A 44 -7.01 2.43 1.51
CA CYS A 44 -6.97 3.88 1.64
C CYS A 44 -8.35 4.47 1.31
N VAL A 45 -8.57 5.73 1.71
CA VAL A 45 -9.80 6.46 1.42
C VAL A 45 -9.48 7.69 0.58
N SER A 46 -10.34 8.01 -0.39
CA SER A 46 -10.21 9.23 -1.17
C SER A 46 -11.01 10.35 -0.52
N ASP A 47 -10.37 11.50 -0.31
CA ASP A 47 -11.01 12.70 0.24
C ASP A 47 -11.93 13.40 -0.80
N THR A 48 -11.80 13.03 -2.08
CA THR A 48 -12.48 13.73 -3.19
C THR A 48 -13.58 12.92 -3.84
N ARG A 49 -13.71 11.62 -3.53
CA ARG A 49 -14.61 10.71 -4.28
C ARG A 49 -15.62 9.96 -3.45
N ASP A 50 -15.62 10.10 -2.15
CA ASP A 50 -16.45 9.25 -1.25
C ASP A 50 -16.26 7.74 -1.54
N GLU A 51 -15.04 7.34 -1.86
CA GLU A 51 -14.65 5.96 -2.15
C GLU A 51 -13.49 5.52 -1.26
N ALA A 52 -13.50 4.25 -0.89
CA ALA A 52 -12.34 3.57 -0.33
C ALA A 52 -11.78 2.56 -1.34
N TYR A 53 -10.48 2.38 -1.32
CA TYR A 53 -9.79 1.41 -2.18
C TYR A 53 -9.11 0.38 -1.31
N PHE A 54 -9.11 -0.88 -1.73
CA PHE A 54 -8.50 -1.95 -0.94
C PHE A 54 -8.13 -3.16 -1.81
N TRP A 55 -7.09 -3.85 -1.38
CA TRP A 55 -6.76 -5.16 -1.94
C TRP A 55 -7.63 -6.25 -1.31
N TYR A 56 -8.22 -7.10 -2.17
CA TYR A 56 -8.88 -8.33 -1.79
C TYR A 56 -8.29 -9.48 -2.63
N GLY A 57 -7.37 -10.23 -2.03
CA GLY A 57 -6.49 -11.11 -2.78
C GLY A 57 -5.66 -10.33 -3.79
N MET A 58 -5.74 -10.72 -5.06
CA MET A 58 -5.05 -10.05 -6.16
C MET A 58 -5.90 -8.99 -6.88
N GLU A 59 -7.06 -8.64 -6.31
CA GLU A 59 -7.94 -7.62 -6.87
C GLU A 59 -7.85 -6.31 -6.09
N LEU A 60 -7.50 -5.22 -6.77
CA LEU A 60 -7.73 -3.88 -6.24
C LEU A 60 -9.20 -3.52 -6.51
N ARG A 61 -9.92 -3.23 -5.44
CA ARG A 61 -11.33 -2.87 -5.50
C ARG A 61 -11.57 -1.46 -5.02
N ALA A 62 -12.59 -0.82 -5.57
CA ALA A 62 -13.20 0.40 -5.03
C ALA A 62 -14.48 0.04 -4.31
N LEU A 63 -14.72 0.69 -3.18
CA LEU A 63 -15.95 0.66 -2.39
C LEU A 63 -16.59 2.04 -2.43
N ASP A 64 -17.81 2.15 -2.95
CA ASP A 64 -18.64 3.34 -2.80
C ASP A 64 -19.13 3.45 -1.35
N LEU A 65 -18.77 4.52 -0.65
CA LEU A 65 -19.05 4.69 0.78
C LEU A 65 -20.52 5.04 1.07
N HIS A 66 -21.30 5.42 0.07
CA HIS A 66 -22.74 5.68 0.20
C HIS A 66 -23.59 4.44 -0.09
N ARG A 67 -23.27 3.74 -1.19
CA ARG A 67 -24.04 2.56 -1.64
C ARG A 67 -23.57 1.27 -1.02
N LEU A 68 -22.33 1.25 -0.49
CA LEU A 68 -21.63 0.08 0.03
C LEU A 68 -21.47 -1.04 -1.03
N GLU A 69 -21.32 -0.62 -2.28
CA GLU A 69 -21.09 -1.51 -3.43
C GLU A 69 -19.61 -1.50 -3.80
N THR A 70 -19.10 -2.65 -4.20
CA THR A 70 -17.71 -2.79 -4.64
C THR A 70 -17.61 -3.07 -6.12
N ARG A 71 -16.55 -2.52 -6.76
CA ARG A 71 -16.16 -2.86 -8.13
C ARG A 71 -14.67 -3.14 -8.22
N VAL A 72 -14.27 -3.99 -9.16
CA VAL A 72 -12.86 -4.27 -9.43
C VAL A 72 -12.29 -3.17 -10.32
N LEU A 73 -11.14 -2.62 -9.91
CA LEU A 73 -10.37 -1.64 -10.69
C LEU A 73 -9.23 -2.30 -11.45
N TYR A 74 -8.56 -3.24 -10.81
CA TYR A 74 -7.36 -3.86 -11.34
C TYR A 74 -7.19 -5.27 -10.80
N ARG A 75 -6.59 -6.16 -11.60
CA ARG A 75 -6.20 -7.51 -11.20
C ARG A 75 -4.69 -7.67 -11.36
N MET A 76 -4.01 -7.98 -10.28
CA MET A 76 -2.59 -8.31 -10.31
C MET A 76 -2.39 -9.73 -10.82
N GLU A 77 -1.35 -9.92 -11.60
CA GLU A 77 -0.94 -11.24 -12.10
C GLU A 77 -0.43 -12.14 -10.96
N ASP A 78 -0.43 -13.45 -11.18
CA ASP A 78 0.20 -14.40 -10.27
C ASP A 78 1.72 -14.19 -10.22
N GLY A 79 2.32 -14.53 -9.07
CA GLY A 79 3.75 -14.36 -8.83
C GLY A 79 4.15 -13.01 -8.24
N TRP A 80 3.17 -12.16 -7.92
CA TRP A 80 3.36 -10.90 -7.21
C TRP A 80 2.73 -10.93 -5.83
N ASP A 81 3.34 -10.22 -4.90
CA ASP A 81 2.76 -9.88 -3.60
C ASP A 81 2.33 -8.42 -3.61
N VAL A 82 1.09 -8.17 -3.19
CA VAL A 82 0.51 -6.82 -3.13
C VAL A 82 0.80 -6.18 -1.78
N SER A 83 1.19 -4.91 -1.78
CA SER A 83 1.55 -4.20 -0.57
C SER A 83 0.66 -2.96 -0.37
N MET A 84 1.22 -1.91 0.19
CA MET A 84 0.47 -0.71 0.58
C MET A 84 -0.02 0.06 -0.64
N ILE A 85 -1.13 0.76 -0.45
CA ILE A 85 -1.75 1.61 -1.46
C ILE A 85 -2.04 2.99 -0.90
N ASN A 86 -2.07 3.97 -1.79
CA ASN A 86 -2.59 5.30 -1.48
C ASN A 86 -3.23 5.93 -2.72
N CYS A 87 -4.16 6.87 -2.56
CA CYS A 87 -4.81 7.55 -3.68
C CYS A 87 -4.16 8.92 -3.95
N SER A 88 -4.24 9.37 -5.22
CA SER A 88 -3.80 10.73 -5.59
C SER A 88 -4.70 11.79 -4.96
N ALA A 89 -4.16 13.00 -4.76
CA ALA A 89 -4.89 14.12 -4.19
C ALA A 89 -6.14 14.50 -5.01
N ASP A 90 -6.10 14.33 -6.33
CA ASP A 90 -7.24 14.59 -7.23
C ASP A 90 -8.24 13.42 -7.32
N GLY A 91 -7.97 12.31 -6.64
CA GLY A 91 -8.81 11.11 -6.63
C GLY A 91 -8.90 10.36 -7.95
N ARG A 92 -7.97 10.59 -8.90
CA ARG A 92 -8.01 9.92 -10.21
C ARG A 92 -7.28 8.60 -10.27
N HIS A 93 -6.31 8.40 -9.36
CA HIS A 93 -5.45 7.23 -9.38
C HIS A 93 -5.28 6.64 -7.98
N VAL A 94 -5.07 5.34 -7.94
CA VAL A 94 -4.50 4.63 -6.80
C VAL A 94 -3.09 4.24 -7.17
N TYR A 95 -2.14 4.54 -6.29
CA TYR A 95 -0.76 4.08 -6.38
C TYR A 95 -0.59 2.87 -5.48
N ALA A 96 0.12 1.86 -5.97
CA ALA A 96 0.36 0.62 -5.25
C ALA A 96 1.81 0.18 -5.39
N SER A 97 2.40 -0.32 -4.32
CA SER A 97 3.64 -1.10 -4.39
C SER A 97 3.30 -2.58 -4.48
N VAL A 98 4.03 -3.27 -5.34
CA VAL A 98 3.97 -4.73 -5.49
C VAL A 98 5.39 -5.27 -5.61
N SER A 99 5.63 -6.50 -5.15
CA SER A 99 6.92 -7.16 -5.26
C SER A 99 6.77 -8.59 -5.71
N GLU A 100 7.84 -9.19 -6.23
CA GLU A 100 7.89 -10.61 -6.56
C GLU A 100 7.53 -11.46 -5.32
N ASP A 101 6.63 -12.41 -5.48
CA ASP A 101 6.24 -13.34 -4.41
C ASP A 101 7.39 -14.30 -4.09
N MET A 102 7.96 -14.15 -2.89
CA MET A 102 9.06 -14.99 -2.41
C MET A 102 8.60 -16.29 -1.74
N SER A 103 7.31 -16.54 -1.62
CA SER A 103 6.78 -17.72 -0.92
C SER A 103 7.20 -19.07 -1.51
N SER A 104 7.56 -19.07 -2.80
CA SER A 104 8.12 -20.27 -3.46
C SER A 104 9.58 -20.57 -3.06
N ARG A 105 10.32 -19.59 -2.54
CA ARG A 105 11.75 -19.71 -2.17
C ARG A 105 11.93 -20.00 -0.68
N PHE A 106 11.08 -19.42 0.17
CA PHE A 106 11.12 -19.58 1.63
C PHE A 106 9.77 -19.23 2.23
N ARG A 107 9.56 -19.64 3.49
CA ARG A 107 8.34 -19.28 4.21
C ARG A 107 8.27 -17.77 4.46
N VAL A 108 7.12 -17.18 4.11
CA VAL A 108 6.81 -15.76 4.33
C VAL A 108 5.56 -15.66 5.21
N ASP A 109 5.66 -14.95 6.34
CA ASP A 109 4.53 -14.63 7.22
C ASP A 109 4.89 -13.39 8.04
N TYR A 110 4.74 -12.22 7.43
CA TYR A 110 5.13 -10.96 8.07
C TYR A 110 4.23 -10.57 9.25
N LEU A 111 3.00 -11.08 9.27
CA LEU A 111 2.04 -10.78 10.33
C LEU A 111 2.31 -11.58 11.61
N ARG A 112 2.93 -12.75 11.49
CA ARG A 112 3.22 -13.65 12.61
C ARG A 112 4.72 -13.75 12.89
N GLY A 113 5.29 -12.66 13.41
CA GLY A 113 6.68 -12.63 13.86
C GLY A 113 7.68 -12.30 12.76
N TYR A 114 7.26 -11.62 11.69
CA TYR A 114 8.14 -11.20 10.59
C TYR A 114 8.94 -12.35 9.95
N VAL A 115 8.33 -13.54 9.85
CA VAL A 115 8.96 -14.71 9.22
C VAL A 115 9.25 -14.41 7.76
N GLY A 116 10.50 -14.65 7.32
CA GLY A 116 10.93 -14.41 5.94
C GLY A 116 11.27 -12.94 5.64
N PHE A 117 11.18 -12.02 6.61
CA PHE A 117 11.42 -10.59 6.40
C PHE A 117 12.87 -10.30 5.96
N ARG A 118 13.85 -10.84 6.68
CA ARG A 118 15.27 -10.67 6.33
C ARG A 118 15.63 -11.38 5.04
N GLU A 119 15.07 -12.54 4.81
CA GLU A 119 15.26 -13.34 3.60
C GLU A 119 14.70 -12.60 2.37
N THR A 120 13.52 -11.99 2.47
CA THR A 120 12.95 -11.17 1.40
C THR A 120 13.83 -9.95 1.10
N TRP A 121 14.23 -9.21 2.13
CA TRP A 121 15.15 -8.09 1.97
C TRP A 121 16.47 -8.50 1.30
N ALA A 122 17.08 -9.59 1.73
CA ALA A 122 18.33 -10.10 1.18
C ALA A 122 18.18 -10.63 -0.26
N ALA A 123 17.01 -11.17 -0.61
CA ALA A 123 16.71 -11.68 -1.94
C ALA A 123 16.55 -10.59 -3.01
N ARG A 124 16.34 -9.32 -2.60
CA ARG A 124 16.17 -8.19 -3.52
C ARG A 124 15.10 -8.47 -4.58
N PRO A 125 13.84 -8.72 -4.18
CA PRO A 125 12.78 -9.02 -5.13
C PRO A 125 12.61 -7.89 -6.13
N LEU A 126 12.24 -8.23 -7.36
CA LEU A 126 11.76 -7.23 -8.30
C LEU A 126 10.51 -6.58 -7.72
N SER A 127 10.48 -5.26 -7.66
CA SER A 127 9.33 -4.50 -7.16
C SER A 127 8.89 -3.44 -8.14
N ARG A 128 7.62 -3.10 -8.10
CA ARG A 128 7.00 -2.09 -8.96
C ARG A 128 6.19 -1.09 -8.15
N ILE A 129 6.15 0.14 -8.65
CA ILE A 129 5.14 1.13 -8.28
C ILE A 129 4.16 1.22 -9.45
N LEU A 130 2.89 0.91 -9.17
CA LEU A 130 1.81 0.93 -10.14
C LEU A 130 1.00 2.22 -9.98
N ARG A 131 0.54 2.78 -11.10
CA ARG A 131 -0.53 3.79 -11.16
C ARG A 131 -1.76 3.15 -11.78
N ILE A 132 -2.86 3.11 -11.04
CA ILE A 132 -4.10 2.43 -11.43
C ILE A 132 -5.20 3.48 -11.48
N ALA A 133 -5.90 3.57 -12.62
CA ALA A 133 -7.00 4.51 -12.80
C ALA A 133 -8.24 4.07 -12.01
N VAL A 134 -8.85 5.00 -11.28
CA VAL A 134 -10.05 4.68 -10.45
C VAL A 134 -11.31 4.45 -11.28
N ASP A 135 -11.31 4.83 -12.56
CA ASP A 135 -12.41 4.53 -13.49
C ASP A 135 -12.38 3.10 -14.06
N GLY A 136 -11.33 2.31 -13.70
CA GLY A 136 -11.17 0.95 -14.17
C GLY A 136 -10.57 0.83 -15.58
N SER A 137 -10.07 1.92 -16.17
CA SER A 137 -9.46 1.90 -17.51
C SER A 137 -8.11 1.18 -17.56
N GLY A 138 -7.57 0.79 -16.41
CA GLY A 138 -6.35 -0.02 -16.28
C GLY A 138 -5.29 0.58 -15.40
N GLY A 139 -4.11 -0.06 -15.42
CA GLY A 139 -2.94 0.34 -14.67
C GLY A 139 -1.67 0.29 -15.49
N GLN A 140 -0.65 1.01 -15.04
CA GLN A 140 0.67 1.02 -15.63
C GLN A 140 1.77 0.98 -14.56
N THR A 141 2.90 0.37 -14.88
CA THR A 141 4.12 0.45 -14.08
C THR A 141 4.78 1.81 -14.30
N LEU A 142 4.99 2.56 -13.21
CA LEU A 142 5.71 3.83 -13.25
C LEU A 142 7.19 3.66 -12.94
N PHE A 143 7.51 2.74 -12.04
CA PHE A 143 8.86 2.50 -11.57
C PHE A 143 9.05 1.01 -11.28
N GLU A 144 10.24 0.51 -11.56
CA GLU A 144 10.61 -0.89 -11.31
C GLU A 144 12.09 -0.96 -10.93
N GLU A 145 12.39 -1.72 -9.90
CA GLU A 145 13.78 -2.01 -9.49
C GLU A 145 13.90 -3.33 -8.74
N SER A 146 15.12 -3.89 -8.72
CA SER A 146 15.46 -5.08 -7.92
C SER A 146 15.79 -4.68 -6.48
N TYR A 147 14.81 -4.19 -5.78
CA TYR A 147 14.82 -3.88 -4.36
C TYR A 147 13.39 -4.03 -3.79
N TRP A 148 13.26 -4.46 -2.55
CA TRP A 148 11.95 -4.59 -1.94
C TRP A 148 11.35 -3.22 -1.63
N ILE A 149 10.29 -2.85 -2.35
CA ILE A 149 9.54 -1.61 -2.13
C ILE A 149 8.35 -1.92 -1.22
N GLY A 150 8.28 -1.24 -0.08
CA GLY A 150 7.20 -1.40 0.90
C GLY A 150 6.10 -0.37 0.73
N HIS A 151 6.19 0.75 1.44
CA HIS A 151 5.16 1.77 1.46
C HIS A 151 5.17 2.62 0.19
N VAL A 152 3.98 3.08 -0.20
CA VAL A 152 3.77 4.17 -1.15
C VAL A 152 2.84 5.17 -0.48
N ASN A 153 3.29 6.42 -0.32
CA ASN A 153 2.51 7.50 0.27
C ASN A 153 2.42 8.67 -0.70
N THR A 154 1.21 9.08 -1.06
CA THR A 154 0.98 10.22 -1.97
C THR A 154 0.95 11.53 -1.20
N SER A 155 1.42 12.61 -1.83
CA SER A 155 1.19 13.95 -1.30
C SER A 155 -0.32 14.24 -1.26
N PRO A 156 -0.85 14.82 -0.17
CA PRO A 156 -2.28 15.15 -0.07
C PRO A 156 -2.70 16.33 -0.95
N THR A 157 -1.76 17.10 -1.51
CA THR A 157 -2.06 18.30 -2.32
C THR A 157 -1.38 18.33 -3.68
N ARG A 158 -0.34 17.51 -3.89
CA ARG A 158 0.49 17.50 -5.11
C ARG A 158 0.34 16.18 -5.83
N ASN A 159 -0.43 16.13 -6.93
CA ASN A 159 -0.71 14.89 -7.67
C ASN A 159 0.52 14.21 -8.25
N GLU A 160 1.56 15.00 -8.54
CA GLU A 160 2.81 14.55 -9.14
C GLU A 160 3.79 13.95 -8.12
N LEU A 161 3.55 14.10 -6.82
CA LEU A 161 4.49 13.68 -5.78
C LEU A 161 4.02 12.48 -4.98
N LEU A 162 4.91 11.53 -4.82
CA LEU A 162 4.77 10.44 -3.86
C LEU A 162 6.11 10.13 -3.19
N THR A 163 6.05 9.45 -2.06
CA THR A 163 7.19 8.78 -1.45
C THR A 163 7.03 7.28 -1.50
N PHE A 164 8.12 6.58 -1.50
CA PHE A 164 8.16 5.13 -1.28
C PHE A 164 9.35 4.76 -0.42
N CYS A 165 9.32 3.56 0.14
CA CYS A 165 10.42 3.10 0.96
C CYS A 165 11.08 1.85 0.39
N HIS A 166 12.40 1.75 0.56
CA HIS A 166 13.11 0.48 0.52
C HIS A 166 12.83 -0.27 1.83
N GLU A 167 12.17 -1.40 1.72
CA GLU A 167 11.82 -2.22 2.87
C GLU A 167 13.00 -3.06 3.34
N GLY A 168 13.00 -3.42 4.62
CA GLY A 168 14.04 -4.21 5.24
C GLY A 168 14.38 -3.75 6.65
N PRO A 169 15.43 -4.30 7.28
CA PRO A 169 15.89 -3.87 8.58
C PRO A 169 16.33 -2.40 8.52
N TRP A 170 15.69 -1.55 9.32
CA TRP A 170 15.80 -0.08 9.21
C TRP A 170 17.23 0.47 9.35
N ASN A 171 18.07 -0.24 10.09
CA ASN A 171 19.48 0.11 10.27
C ASN A 171 20.44 -0.48 9.22
N GLU A 172 19.94 -1.35 8.32
CA GLU A 172 20.74 -2.05 7.31
C GLU A 172 20.36 -1.66 5.86
N VAL A 173 19.14 -1.10 5.67
CA VAL A 173 18.70 -0.60 4.38
C VAL A 173 19.59 0.54 3.91
N ASP A 174 19.91 0.61 2.61
CA ASP A 174 20.83 1.61 2.03
C ASP A 174 20.31 3.05 2.20
N ASN A 175 19.10 3.29 1.78
CA ASN A 175 18.34 4.53 2.00
C ASN A 175 16.86 4.15 2.08
N ARG A 176 16.21 4.51 3.19
CA ARG A 176 14.85 4.05 3.39
C ARG A 176 13.83 4.86 2.61
N ILE A 177 13.92 6.19 2.64
CA ILE A 177 12.88 7.08 2.12
C ILE A 177 13.29 7.70 0.80
N TRP A 178 12.47 7.47 -0.22
CA TRP A 178 12.65 7.97 -1.57
C TRP A 178 11.46 8.84 -1.98
N GLY A 179 11.72 9.88 -2.73
CA GLY A 179 10.71 10.69 -3.41
C GLY A 179 10.63 10.33 -4.87
N MET A 180 9.45 10.47 -5.45
CA MET A 180 9.22 10.28 -6.87
C MET A 180 8.28 11.35 -7.40
N ASN A 181 8.62 11.89 -8.58
CA ASN A 181 7.68 12.65 -9.39
C ASN A 181 7.11 11.70 -10.45
N VAL A 182 5.80 11.44 -10.37
CA VAL A 182 5.12 10.44 -11.21
C VAL A 182 4.90 10.88 -12.66
N GLU A 183 5.06 12.16 -12.96
CA GLU A 183 4.93 12.70 -14.31
C GLU A 183 6.24 12.66 -15.07
N THR A 184 7.35 12.94 -14.38
CA THR A 184 8.68 12.97 -14.99
C THR A 184 9.44 11.66 -14.83
N GLY A 185 9.02 10.80 -13.89
CA GLY A 185 9.75 9.59 -13.51
C GLY A 185 11.00 9.86 -12.66
N ALA A 186 11.25 11.09 -12.27
CA ALA A 186 12.41 11.43 -11.43
C ALA A 186 12.28 10.83 -10.04
N VAL A 187 13.36 10.20 -9.56
CA VAL A 187 13.45 9.56 -8.24
C VAL A 187 14.66 10.14 -7.49
N TRP A 188 14.50 10.41 -6.19
CA TRP A 188 15.57 10.99 -5.37
C TRP A 188 15.50 10.50 -3.92
N LYS A 189 16.64 10.53 -3.23
CA LYS A 189 16.71 10.24 -1.78
C LYS A 189 16.17 11.44 -1.00
N ILE A 190 15.23 11.21 -0.08
CA ILE A 190 14.70 12.27 0.79
C ILE A 190 15.57 12.42 2.04
N ARG A 191 15.77 11.30 2.76
CA ARG A 191 16.54 11.29 3.99
C ARG A 191 17.65 10.25 3.86
N ALA A 192 18.87 10.72 3.65
CA ALA A 192 20.05 9.87 3.72
C ALA A 192 20.41 9.59 5.18
N ARG A 193 20.88 8.38 5.46
CA ARG A 193 21.46 8.04 6.75
C ARG A 193 22.65 8.94 7.05
N GLN A 194 22.76 9.46 8.26
CA GLN A 194 23.83 10.37 8.66
C GLN A 194 24.95 9.64 9.41
N GLU A 195 24.60 8.56 10.13
CA GLU A 195 25.54 7.77 10.94
C GLU A 195 25.33 6.27 10.66
N GLU A 196 26.38 5.49 10.86
CA GLU A 196 26.29 4.03 10.74
C GLU A 196 25.32 3.46 11.79
N GLY A 197 24.42 2.58 11.36
CA GLY A 197 23.41 1.97 12.24
C GLY A 197 22.22 2.87 12.56
N GLU A 198 22.16 4.11 12.03
CA GLU A 198 20.97 4.95 12.16
C GLU A 198 19.76 4.25 11.54
N ALA A 199 18.68 4.13 12.30
CA ALA A 199 17.42 3.59 11.83
C ALA A 199 16.48 4.72 11.38
N VAL A 200 16.04 4.66 10.11
CA VAL A 200 15.01 5.55 9.56
C VAL A 200 13.75 4.74 9.38
N GLY A 201 12.67 5.14 10.06
CA GLY A 201 11.40 4.43 10.12
C GLY A 201 10.37 4.91 9.10
N HIS A 202 9.11 4.99 9.55
CA HIS A 202 7.98 5.40 8.72
C HIS A 202 8.02 6.89 8.39
N GLU A 203 7.50 7.24 7.24
CA GLU A 203 7.37 8.57 6.70
C GLU A 203 5.89 8.94 6.50
N TYR A 204 5.56 10.21 6.68
CA TYR A 204 4.23 10.77 6.44
C TYR A 204 4.35 12.14 5.78
N TRP A 205 3.42 12.43 4.89
CA TRP A 205 3.26 13.76 4.37
C TRP A 205 2.59 14.68 5.40
N HIS A 206 3.15 15.86 5.57
CA HIS A 206 2.45 16.93 6.26
C HIS A 206 1.23 17.38 5.43
N ALA A 207 0.21 17.94 6.07
CA ALA A 207 -1.03 18.34 5.42
C ALA A 207 -0.87 19.37 4.28
N ASP A 208 0.26 20.11 4.26
CA ASP A 208 0.60 21.03 3.15
C ASP A 208 1.01 20.29 1.86
N GLY A 209 1.35 19.02 1.93
CA GLY A 209 1.78 18.19 0.80
C GLY A 209 3.18 18.50 0.26
N GLU A 210 3.98 19.28 0.99
CA GLU A 210 5.34 19.69 0.59
C GLU A 210 6.41 19.17 1.56
N ARG A 211 6.04 18.90 2.81
CA ARG A 211 6.95 18.41 3.86
C ARG A 211 6.62 16.96 4.23
N ILE A 212 7.66 16.25 4.60
CA ILE A 212 7.63 14.85 5.05
C ILE A 212 8.29 14.75 6.41
#